data_31629c3a62d6cb238c647d5e76c075af
#
_entry.id   31629c3a62d6cb238c647d5e76c075af
#
_cell.length_a   1.000
_cell.length_b   1.000
_cell.length_c   1.000
_cell.angle_alpha   90.00
_cell.angle_beta   90.00
_cell.angle_gamma   90.00
#
_symmetry.space_group_name_H-M   'P 1'
#
loop_
_entity.id
_entity.type
_entity.pdbx_description
1 polymer ?
#
loop_
_entity_poly.entity_id
_entity_poly.type
_entity_poly.pdbx_seq_one_letter_code
_entity_poly.pdbx_strand_id
1 'polypeptide(L)'
;PRDNQAAISAGLDFLFAGRRHHNWSDFSALQDPSDTWVTAFVLAQLAQIPADWLGNAREQQVRQSLEWLLSVQGSDGGWGFNLRAESDAESTAWAARALRGCRLRVPESAARFIERCRRSDGGIGAYAPESPSGRAWSIGSPDVTALAASVLGSSSGAPGRAPDPAATDFLRSCWLQTNRPLPAFRVQSRFYTCALLLELEAPEGAWPVLEKLCELMSWNKADNAFDQALLLRCLTGLQIQKSASVAAGLRRMQRPDGGWPASALITLASGRASGSEMGQSDDQRIVTTVAAICALAQCKDVASPVKMGGI
;
A
#
# COMPACT_ATOMS: atom_id res chain seq x y z
N PRO A 1 6.67 -6.11 23.21
CA PRO A 1 6.02 -7.19 22.46
C PRO A 1 4.54 -7.28 22.79
N ARG A 2 4.19 -7.40 24.09
CA ARG A 2 2.79 -7.55 24.53
C ARG A 2 1.91 -6.37 24.14
N ASP A 3 2.43 -5.15 24.15
CA ASP A 3 1.68 -3.94 23.81
C ASP A 3 1.31 -3.85 22.33
N ASN A 4 2.19 -4.25 21.41
CA ASN A 4 1.87 -4.28 19.98
C ASN A 4 0.79 -5.32 19.69
N GLN A 5 0.89 -6.51 20.29
CA GLN A 5 -0.07 -7.59 20.07
C GLN A 5 -1.48 -7.22 20.54
N ALA A 6 -1.61 -6.55 21.70
CA ALA A 6 -2.91 -6.06 22.19
C ALA A 6 -3.50 -5.01 21.24
N ALA A 7 -2.70 -4.04 20.80
CA ALA A 7 -3.14 -3.02 19.86
C ALA A 7 -3.56 -3.61 18.50
N ILE A 8 -2.79 -4.57 17.98
CA ILE A 8 -3.11 -5.28 16.75
C ILE A 8 -4.41 -6.07 16.90
N SER A 9 -4.60 -6.81 18.00
CA SER A 9 -5.83 -7.57 18.24
C SER A 9 -7.07 -6.67 18.23
N ALA A 10 -7.04 -5.57 18.98
CA ALA A 10 -8.14 -4.59 19.00
C ALA A 10 -8.36 -3.95 17.62
N GLY A 11 -7.29 -3.65 16.89
CA GLY A 11 -7.38 -3.12 15.53
C GLY A 11 -8.00 -4.11 14.55
N LEU A 12 -7.67 -5.40 14.67
CA LEU A 12 -8.29 -6.46 13.86
C LEU A 12 -9.79 -6.59 14.19
N ASP A 13 -10.17 -6.51 15.47
CA ASP A 13 -11.59 -6.53 15.85
C ASP A 13 -12.35 -5.38 15.18
N PHE A 14 -11.82 -4.16 15.25
CA PHE A 14 -12.38 -2.99 14.57
C PHE A 14 -12.48 -3.20 13.05
N LEU A 15 -11.40 -3.63 12.42
CA LEU A 15 -11.31 -3.83 10.97
C LEU A 15 -12.35 -4.84 10.48
N PHE A 16 -12.48 -5.99 11.15
CA PHE A 16 -13.42 -7.05 10.74
C PHE A 16 -14.88 -6.71 11.10
N ALA A 17 -15.13 -5.90 12.12
CA ALA A 17 -16.46 -5.35 12.40
C ALA A 17 -16.92 -4.36 11.31
N GLY A 18 -16.00 -3.68 10.63
CA GLY A 18 -16.29 -2.78 9.51
C GLY A 18 -16.53 -3.49 8.18
N ARG A 19 -16.26 -4.82 8.08
CA ARG A 19 -16.46 -5.61 6.86
C ARG A 19 -17.94 -5.84 6.56
N ARG A 20 -18.36 -5.59 5.31
CA ARG A 20 -19.75 -5.78 4.87
C ARG A 20 -19.77 -6.51 3.51
N HIS A 21 -20.69 -7.46 3.32
CA HIS A 21 -20.90 -8.17 2.05
C HIS A 21 -19.61 -8.70 1.43
N HIS A 22 -18.67 -9.19 2.27
CA HIS A 22 -17.36 -9.72 1.88
C HIS A 22 -16.30 -8.69 1.45
N ASN A 23 -16.56 -7.39 1.60
CA ASN A 23 -15.61 -6.33 1.27
C ASN A 23 -15.47 -5.28 2.38
N TRP A 24 -14.50 -4.40 2.25
CA TRP A 24 -14.33 -3.16 3.00
C TRP A 24 -14.47 -1.98 2.05
N SER A 25 -14.97 -0.88 2.57
CA SER A 25 -15.07 0.38 1.84
C SER A 25 -14.69 1.54 2.76
N ASP A 26 -14.24 2.63 2.18
CA ASP A 26 -13.90 3.82 2.95
C ASP A 26 -14.25 5.10 2.18
N PHE A 27 -13.36 5.56 1.31
CA PHE A 27 -13.59 6.76 0.51
C PHE A 27 -14.80 6.62 -0.44
N SER A 28 -15.32 7.73 -0.94
CA SER A 28 -16.37 7.74 -1.95
C SER A 28 -15.91 8.44 -3.22
N ALA A 29 -15.97 7.75 -4.37
CA ALA A 29 -15.69 8.29 -5.67
C ALA A 29 -16.88 8.11 -6.59
N LEU A 30 -17.22 9.15 -7.38
CA LEU A 30 -18.36 9.10 -8.30
C LEU A 30 -19.68 8.71 -7.61
N GLN A 31 -19.86 9.16 -6.36
CA GLN A 31 -21.00 8.86 -5.47
C GLN A 31 -21.07 7.39 -4.97
N ASP A 32 -20.09 6.56 -5.27
CA ASP A 32 -20.01 5.18 -4.77
C ASP A 32 -18.77 4.99 -3.88
N PRO A 33 -18.86 4.11 -2.85
CA PRO A 33 -17.72 3.80 -2.00
C PRO A 33 -16.59 3.09 -2.78
N SER A 34 -15.37 3.27 -2.33
CA SER A 34 -14.17 2.64 -2.89
C SER A 34 -14.00 1.19 -2.41
N ASP A 35 -14.97 0.35 -2.66
CA ASP A 35 -15.00 -1.02 -2.14
C ASP A 35 -13.89 -1.92 -2.71
N THR A 36 -13.61 -1.82 -4.01
CA THR A 36 -12.64 -2.68 -4.69
C THR A 36 -11.22 -2.34 -4.29
N TRP A 37 -10.81 -1.06 -4.40
CA TRP A 37 -9.47 -0.61 -4.04
C TRP A 37 -9.18 -0.82 -2.55
N VAL A 38 -10.13 -0.45 -1.67
CA VAL A 38 -9.97 -0.60 -0.22
C VAL A 38 -9.87 -2.07 0.17
N THR A 39 -10.73 -2.94 -0.39
CA THR A 39 -10.64 -4.39 -0.12
C THR A 39 -9.31 -4.97 -0.57
N ALA A 40 -8.85 -4.64 -1.77
CA ALA A 40 -7.56 -5.09 -2.28
C ALA A 40 -6.40 -4.61 -1.39
N PHE A 41 -6.41 -3.33 -0.99
CA PHE A 41 -5.43 -2.76 -0.07
C PHE A 41 -5.43 -3.49 1.28
N VAL A 42 -6.61 -3.66 1.90
CA VAL A 42 -6.77 -4.36 3.19
C VAL A 42 -6.21 -5.79 3.11
N LEU A 43 -6.61 -6.55 2.10
CA LEU A 43 -6.17 -7.94 1.91
C LEU A 43 -4.64 -8.02 1.71
N ALA A 44 -4.07 -7.10 0.92
CA ALA A 44 -2.62 -7.05 0.71
C ALA A 44 -1.85 -6.72 2.01
N GLN A 45 -2.41 -5.88 2.88
CA GLN A 45 -1.82 -5.59 4.19
C GLN A 45 -1.98 -6.79 5.15
N LEU A 46 -3.17 -7.41 5.21
CA LEU A 46 -3.42 -8.58 6.06
C LEU A 46 -2.53 -9.77 5.70
N ALA A 47 -2.21 -9.94 4.41
CA ALA A 47 -1.31 -11.00 3.95
C ALA A 47 0.13 -10.87 4.49
N GLN A 48 0.51 -9.72 5.05
CA GLN A 48 1.82 -9.46 5.65
C GLN A 48 1.83 -9.70 7.17
N ILE A 49 0.69 -10.04 7.76
CA ILE A 49 0.54 -10.32 9.18
C ILE A 49 0.69 -11.83 9.41
N PRO A 50 1.38 -12.28 10.47
CA PRO A 50 1.43 -13.69 10.81
C PRO A 50 0.04 -14.31 10.92
N ALA A 51 -0.17 -15.47 10.28
CA ALA A 51 -1.49 -16.11 10.18
C ALA A 51 -2.10 -16.46 11.56
N ASP A 52 -1.27 -16.84 12.52
CA ASP A 52 -1.66 -17.14 13.88
C ASP A 52 -2.32 -15.96 14.62
N TRP A 53 -2.09 -14.72 14.15
CA TRP A 53 -2.71 -13.51 14.72
C TRP A 53 -4.13 -13.26 14.16
N LEU A 54 -4.45 -13.81 13.00
CA LEU A 54 -5.79 -13.70 12.42
C LEU A 54 -6.77 -14.66 13.09
N GLY A 55 -6.38 -15.91 13.29
CA GLY A 55 -7.24 -16.99 13.76
C GLY A 55 -8.25 -17.47 12.69
N ASN A 56 -8.76 -18.69 12.86
CA ASN A 56 -9.54 -19.41 11.84
C ASN A 56 -10.76 -18.62 11.30
N ALA A 57 -11.49 -17.92 12.17
CA ALA A 57 -12.70 -17.19 11.76
C ALA A 57 -12.37 -16.04 10.81
N ARG A 58 -11.33 -15.23 11.12
CA ARG A 58 -10.89 -14.12 10.28
C ARG A 58 -10.23 -14.62 9.00
N GLU A 59 -9.48 -15.71 9.04
CA GLU A 59 -8.94 -16.35 7.83
C GLU A 59 -10.04 -16.78 6.86
N GLN A 60 -11.16 -17.33 7.36
CA GLN A 60 -12.31 -17.64 6.53
C GLN A 60 -12.91 -16.38 5.91
N GLN A 61 -13.02 -15.30 6.67
CA GLN A 61 -13.50 -14.02 6.17
C GLN A 61 -12.57 -13.41 5.12
N VAL A 62 -11.25 -13.56 5.28
CA VAL A 62 -10.25 -13.16 4.27
C VAL A 62 -10.46 -13.96 2.98
N ARG A 63 -10.63 -15.27 3.05
CA ARG A 63 -10.93 -16.12 1.87
C ARG A 63 -12.17 -15.65 1.12
N GLN A 64 -13.27 -15.40 1.83
CA GLN A 64 -14.49 -14.86 1.23
C GLN A 64 -14.28 -13.51 0.54
N SER A 65 -13.44 -12.65 1.12
CA SER A 65 -13.12 -11.36 0.51
C SER A 65 -12.22 -11.49 -0.73
N LEU A 66 -11.33 -12.49 -0.76
CA LEU A 66 -10.54 -12.82 -1.95
C LEU A 66 -11.40 -13.38 -3.08
N GLU A 67 -12.36 -14.24 -2.77
CA GLU A 67 -13.36 -14.77 -3.72
C GLU A 67 -14.21 -13.63 -4.31
N TRP A 68 -14.68 -12.72 -3.44
CA TRP A 68 -15.38 -11.52 -3.89
C TRP A 68 -14.50 -10.66 -4.79
N LEU A 69 -13.24 -10.39 -4.41
CA LEU A 69 -12.31 -9.59 -5.21
C LEU A 69 -12.09 -10.20 -6.60
N LEU A 70 -11.95 -11.54 -6.70
CA LEU A 70 -11.84 -12.23 -7.97
C LEU A 70 -13.12 -12.13 -8.81
N SER A 71 -14.29 -12.16 -8.17
CA SER A 71 -15.59 -12.10 -8.88
C SER A 71 -15.88 -10.74 -9.51
N VAL A 72 -15.21 -9.68 -9.06
CA VAL A 72 -15.40 -8.30 -9.55
C VAL A 72 -14.28 -7.84 -10.49
N GLN A 73 -13.42 -8.74 -10.97
CA GLN A 73 -12.43 -8.42 -12.00
C GLN A 73 -13.13 -7.99 -13.29
N GLY A 74 -12.68 -6.88 -13.87
CA GLY A 74 -13.19 -6.40 -15.14
C GLY A 74 -12.87 -7.34 -16.31
N SER A 75 -13.69 -7.30 -17.35
CA SER A 75 -13.48 -8.10 -18.58
C SER A 75 -12.18 -7.74 -19.31
N ASP A 76 -11.64 -6.55 -19.05
CA ASP A 76 -10.34 -6.07 -19.55
C ASP A 76 -9.15 -6.65 -18.76
N GLY A 77 -9.42 -7.37 -17.67
CA GLY A 77 -8.43 -8.02 -16.81
C GLY A 77 -7.97 -7.16 -15.63
N GLY A 78 -8.44 -5.92 -15.52
CA GLY A 78 -8.11 -5.01 -14.42
C GLY A 78 -9.16 -4.99 -13.31
N TRP A 79 -8.92 -4.18 -12.30
CA TRP A 79 -9.86 -3.77 -11.26
C TRP A 79 -9.92 -2.25 -11.23
N GLY A 80 -11.11 -1.69 -11.03
CA GLY A 80 -11.31 -0.27 -10.81
C GLY A 80 -11.27 0.10 -9.35
N PHE A 81 -11.33 1.40 -9.06
CA PHE A 81 -11.40 1.94 -7.71
C PHE A 81 -12.66 1.46 -6.95
N ASN A 82 -13.76 1.31 -7.66
CA ASN A 82 -15.01 0.69 -7.23
C ASN A 82 -15.65 -0.07 -8.40
N LEU A 83 -16.81 -0.69 -8.17
CA LEU A 83 -17.51 -1.53 -9.18
C LEU A 83 -17.97 -0.78 -10.44
N ARG A 84 -18.02 0.56 -10.42
CA ARG A 84 -18.43 1.39 -11.56
C ARG A 84 -17.29 2.15 -12.21
N ALA A 85 -16.16 2.25 -11.52
CA ALA A 85 -14.99 2.92 -12.04
C ALA A 85 -14.32 2.08 -13.12
N GLU A 86 -13.75 2.77 -14.10
CA GLU A 86 -12.84 2.17 -15.08
C GLU A 86 -11.67 1.47 -14.36
N SER A 87 -11.22 0.34 -14.91
CA SER A 87 -10.06 -0.37 -14.35
C SER A 87 -8.81 0.53 -14.37
N ASP A 88 -8.06 0.50 -13.28
CA ASP A 88 -6.82 1.26 -13.15
C ASP A 88 -5.66 0.38 -12.65
N ALA A 89 -4.43 0.80 -12.96
CA ALA A 89 -3.23 0.03 -12.65
C ALA A 89 -2.95 -0.06 -11.15
N GLU A 90 -3.32 0.96 -10.36
CA GLU A 90 -3.13 0.97 -8.91
C GLU A 90 -4.04 -0.05 -8.24
N SER A 91 -5.36 -0.01 -8.53
CA SER A 91 -6.33 -0.97 -8.01
C SER A 91 -6.00 -2.40 -8.44
N THR A 92 -5.60 -2.57 -9.71
CA THR A 92 -5.19 -3.87 -10.27
C THR A 92 -3.94 -4.41 -9.57
N ALA A 93 -2.94 -3.58 -9.33
CA ALA A 93 -1.73 -4.01 -8.66
C ALA A 93 -1.96 -4.34 -7.18
N TRP A 94 -2.81 -3.61 -6.46
CA TRP A 94 -3.22 -3.97 -5.10
C TRP A 94 -3.97 -5.30 -5.07
N ALA A 95 -4.91 -5.54 -6.01
CA ALA A 95 -5.61 -6.83 -6.11
C ALA A 95 -4.63 -7.98 -6.38
N ALA A 96 -3.70 -7.82 -7.32
CA ALA A 96 -2.68 -8.82 -7.60
C ALA A 96 -1.77 -9.10 -6.39
N ARG A 97 -1.40 -8.07 -5.62
CA ARG A 97 -0.63 -8.24 -4.38
C ARG A 97 -1.41 -8.97 -3.30
N ALA A 98 -2.69 -8.67 -3.14
CA ALA A 98 -3.57 -9.36 -2.20
C ALA A 98 -3.64 -10.86 -2.51
N LEU A 99 -3.91 -11.21 -3.78
CA LEU A 99 -3.97 -12.60 -4.24
C LEU A 99 -2.63 -13.33 -3.98
N ARG A 100 -1.52 -12.73 -4.40
CA ARG A 100 -0.18 -13.32 -4.21
C ARG A 100 0.16 -13.50 -2.73
N GLY A 101 -0.05 -12.47 -1.92
CA GLY A 101 0.23 -12.52 -0.49
C GLY A 101 -0.55 -13.62 0.24
N CYS A 102 -1.76 -13.91 -0.25
CA CYS A 102 -2.58 -15.03 0.21
C CYS A 102 -2.31 -16.35 -0.54
N ARG A 103 -1.21 -16.45 -1.30
CA ARG A 103 -0.77 -17.64 -2.05
C ARG A 103 -1.77 -18.11 -3.12
N LEU A 104 -2.58 -17.20 -3.64
CA LEU A 104 -3.45 -17.48 -4.79
C LEU A 104 -2.75 -17.10 -6.09
N ARG A 105 -3.14 -17.78 -7.18
CA ARG A 105 -2.65 -17.46 -8.52
C ARG A 105 -3.22 -16.10 -8.94
N VAL A 106 -2.33 -15.18 -9.32
CA VAL A 106 -2.73 -13.93 -9.97
C VAL A 106 -3.15 -14.22 -11.41
N PRO A 107 -4.33 -13.77 -11.87
CA PRO A 107 -4.73 -13.93 -13.26
C PRO A 107 -3.72 -13.26 -14.21
N GLU A 108 -3.35 -13.94 -15.30
CA GLU A 108 -2.43 -13.38 -16.30
C GLU A 108 -3.00 -12.11 -16.96
N SER A 109 -4.33 -12.01 -17.03
CA SER A 109 -5.04 -10.83 -17.52
C SER A 109 -4.69 -9.58 -16.71
N ALA A 110 -4.46 -9.70 -15.39
CA ALA A 110 -4.06 -8.58 -14.52
C ALA A 110 -2.68 -8.05 -14.89
N ALA A 111 -1.70 -8.93 -15.09
CA ALA A 111 -0.36 -8.51 -15.53
C ALA A 111 -0.40 -7.86 -16.92
N ARG A 112 -1.18 -8.42 -17.85
CA ARG A 112 -1.39 -7.82 -19.17
C ARG A 112 -2.07 -6.47 -19.09
N PHE A 113 -3.04 -6.29 -18.19
CA PHE A 113 -3.67 -4.99 -17.96
C PHE A 113 -2.67 -3.95 -17.47
N ILE A 114 -1.88 -4.26 -16.44
CA ILE A 114 -0.83 -3.36 -15.92
C ILE A 114 0.18 -3.01 -17.02
N GLU A 115 0.59 -3.99 -17.83
CA GLU A 115 1.54 -3.75 -18.94
C GLU A 115 0.99 -2.80 -20.00
N ARG A 116 -0.31 -2.82 -20.30
CA ARG A 116 -0.96 -1.83 -21.17
C ARG A 116 -0.89 -0.41 -20.61
N CYS A 117 -0.78 -0.25 -19.32
CA CYS A 117 -0.64 1.06 -18.67
C CYS A 117 0.80 1.61 -18.74
N ARG A 118 1.76 0.86 -19.31
CA ARG A 118 3.16 1.26 -19.43
C ARG A 118 3.32 2.44 -20.39
N ARG A 119 4.19 3.36 -20.02
CA ARG A 119 4.60 4.52 -20.80
C ARG A 119 5.94 4.28 -21.49
N SER A 120 6.26 5.10 -22.47
CA SER A 120 7.51 5.00 -23.24
C SER A 120 8.77 5.23 -22.41
N ASP A 121 8.64 5.91 -21.27
CA ASP A 121 9.72 6.14 -20.29
C ASP A 121 9.93 4.97 -19.31
N GLY A 122 9.15 3.91 -19.43
CA GLY A 122 9.17 2.74 -18.55
C GLY A 122 8.27 2.85 -17.30
N GLY A 123 7.73 4.04 -17.02
CA GLY A 123 6.78 4.26 -15.94
C GLY A 123 5.41 3.62 -16.21
N ILE A 124 4.67 3.34 -15.17
CA ILE A 124 3.28 2.86 -15.25
C ILE A 124 2.35 4.00 -14.92
N GLY A 125 1.46 4.34 -15.85
CA GLY A 125 0.38 5.29 -15.62
C GLY A 125 -0.80 4.63 -14.91
N ALA A 126 -1.67 5.45 -14.33
CA ALA A 126 -2.85 4.94 -13.63
C ALA A 126 -3.83 4.21 -14.55
N TYR A 127 -3.97 4.70 -15.79
CA TYR A 127 -4.91 4.14 -16.78
C TYR A 127 -4.19 3.81 -18.09
N ALA A 128 -4.75 2.88 -18.86
CA ALA A 128 -4.26 2.59 -20.20
C ALA A 128 -4.34 3.84 -21.12
N PRO A 129 -3.36 4.09 -22.00
CA PRO A 129 -3.31 5.32 -22.83
C PRO A 129 -4.55 5.55 -23.68
N GLU A 130 -5.13 4.47 -24.18
CA GLU A 130 -6.31 4.48 -25.04
C GLU A 130 -7.62 4.74 -24.30
N SER A 131 -7.64 4.62 -22.98
CA SER A 131 -8.84 4.80 -22.17
C SER A 131 -9.24 6.28 -22.06
N PRO A 132 -10.52 6.58 -21.80
CA PRO A 132 -10.96 7.96 -21.57
C PRO A 132 -10.16 8.67 -20.46
N SER A 133 -9.93 7.98 -19.35
CA SER A 133 -9.14 8.51 -18.23
C SER A 133 -7.64 8.56 -18.53
N GLY A 134 -7.13 7.69 -19.38
CA GLY A 134 -5.72 7.64 -19.78
C GLY A 134 -5.20 8.88 -20.48
N ARG A 135 -6.07 9.62 -21.18
CA ARG A 135 -5.71 10.89 -21.82
C ARG A 135 -5.46 12.00 -20.82
N ALA A 136 -6.20 12.03 -19.70
CA ALA A 136 -6.04 13.00 -18.62
C ALA A 136 -4.86 12.64 -17.71
N TRP A 137 -4.57 11.34 -17.55
CA TRP A 137 -3.55 10.79 -16.66
C TRP A 137 -2.46 10.05 -17.46
N SER A 138 -1.85 10.75 -18.43
CA SER A 138 -0.96 10.17 -19.44
C SER A 138 0.48 9.94 -18.99
N ILE A 139 0.86 10.39 -17.78
CA ILE A 139 2.23 10.27 -17.26
C ILE A 139 2.38 9.04 -16.37
N GLY A 140 3.57 8.47 -16.32
CA GLY A 140 3.95 7.46 -15.33
C GLY A 140 3.94 8.05 -13.92
N SER A 141 3.40 7.32 -12.95
CA SER A 141 3.41 7.71 -11.55
C SER A 141 4.37 6.84 -10.74
N PRO A 142 5.24 7.44 -9.90
CA PRO A 142 6.23 6.66 -9.15
C PRO A 142 5.64 5.62 -8.20
N ASP A 143 4.54 5.92 -7.52
CA ASP A 143 3.86 5.00 -6.61
C ASP A 143 3.18 3.85 -7.37
N VAL A 144 2.45 4.17 -8.45
CA VAL A 144 1.82 3.16 -9.30
C VAL A 144 2.88 2.28 -9.95
N THR A 145 4.00 2.87 -10.41
CA THR A 145 5.11 2.12 -10.98
C THR A 145 5.77 1.19 -9.96
N ALA A 146 6.03 1.67 -8.74
CA ALA A 146 6.60 0.85 -7.67
C ALA A 146 5.68 -0.33 -7.31
N LEU A 147 4.39 -0.07 -7.17
CA LEU A 147 3.39 -1.09 -6.89
C LEU A 147 3.30 -2.12 -8.03
N ALA A 148 3.23 -1.66 -9.28
CA ALA A 148 3.16 -2.51 -10.47
C ALA A 148 4.43 -3.35 -10.68
N ALA A 149 5.62 -2.79 -10.45
CA ALA A 149 6.89 -3.50 -10.55
C ALA A 149 6.93 -4.74 -9.64
N SER A 150 6.34 -4.65 -8.45
CA SER A 150 6.20 -5.78 -7.55
C SER A 150 5.34 -6.92 -8.12
N VAL A 151 4.43 -6.61 -9.03
CA VAL A 151 3.54 -7.59 -9.70
C VAL A 151 4.20 -8.15 -10.95
N LEU A 152 4.72 -7.31 -11.82
CA LEU A 152 5.29 -7.68 -13.13
C LEU A 152 6.57 -8.51 -12.99
N GLY A 153 7.44 -8.18 -12.06
CA GLY A 153 8.70 -8.91 -11.80
C GLY A 153 8.49 -10.38 -11.39
N SER A 154 7.33 -10.72 -10.86
CA SER A 154 7.04 -12.05 -10.29
C SER A 154 6.12 -12.91 -11.16
N SER A 155 5.82 -12.51 -12.41
CA SER A 155 4.86 -13.22 -13.29
C SER A 155 5.26 -14.65 -13.63
N SER A 156 6.51 -15.08 -13.37
CA SER A 156 6.99 -16.45 -13.59
C SER A 156 6.89 -17.38 -12.38
N GLY A 157 6.29 -16.94 -11.27
CA GLY A 157 6.07 -17.80 -10.08
C GLY A 157 7.33 -18.16 -9.28
N ALA A 158 8.51 -17.75 -9.70
CA ALA A 158 9.75 -17.99 -8.98
C ALA A 158 9.99 -16.91 -7.91
N PRO A 159 10.21 -17.28 -6.64
CA PRO A 159 10.66 -16.33 -5.62
C PRO A 159 12.05 -15.77 -5.99
N GLY A 160 12.26 -14.46 -5.78
CA GLY A 160 13.58 -13.84 -5.97
C GLY A 160 13.89 -13.36 -7.40
N ARG A 161 12.88 -13.17 -8.26
CA ARG A 161 13.11 -12.52 -9.54
C ARG A 161 13.30 -11.00 -9.35
N ALA A 162 14.33 -10.46 -10.03
CA ALA A 162 14.60 -9.03 -10.07
C ALA A 162 13.36 -8.23 -10.51
N PRO A 163 13.13 -7.05 -9.93
CA PRO A 163 12.08 -6.14 -10.38
C PRO A 163 12.21 -5.86 -11.89
N ASP A 164 11.12 -5.47 -12.51
CA ASP A 164 11.09 -5.07 -13.92
C ASP A 164 12.13 -3.96 -14.18
N PRO A 165 13.13 -4.19 -15.07
CA PRO A 165 14.21 -3.22 -15.30
C PRO A 165 13.72 -1.85 -15.77
N ALA A 166 12.72 -1.80 -16.67
CA ALA A 166 12.19 -0.54 -17.19
C ALA A 166 11.51 0.28 -16.09
N ALA A 167 10.72 -0.37 -15.22
CA ALA A 167 10.12 0.29 -14.07
C ALA A 167 11.19 0.77 -13.07
N THR A 168 12.25 -0.02 -12.86
CA THR A 168 13.35 0.33 -11.98
C THR A 168 14.12 1.56 -12.49
N ASP A 169 14.40 1.64 -13.79
CA ASP A 169 15.09 2.77 -14.41
C ASP A 169 14.23 4.04 -14.35
N PHE A 170 12.92 3.93 -14.59
CA PHE A 170 11.99 5.03 -14.40
C PHE A 170 12.01 5.55 -12.96
N LEU A 171 11.86 4.67 -11.97
CA LEU A 171 11.88 5.04 -10.56
C LEU A 171 13.19 5.70 -10.15
N ARG A 172 14.32 5.17 -10.64
CA ARG A 172 15.64 5.77 -10.41
C ARG A 172 15.74 7.17 -11.02
N SER A 173 15.24 7.36 -12.25
CA SER A 173 15.25 8.67 -12.91
C SER A 173 14.41 9.69 -12.15
N CYS A 174 13.20 9.33 -11.73
CA CYS A 174 12.34 10.18 -10.91
C CYS A 174 13.04 10.59 -9.61
N TRP A 175 13.73 9.67 -8.98
CA TRP A 175 14.44 9.91 -7.73
C TRP A 175 15.64 10.85 -7.87
N LEU A 176 16.43 10.67 -8.93
CA LEU A 176 17.60 11.51 -9.17
C LEU A 176 17.24 12.94 -9.57
N GLN A 177 16.07 13.15 -10.16
CA GLN A 177 15.59 14.46 -10.59
C GLN A 177 14.99 15.31 -9.48
N THR A 178 14.69 14.75 -8.31
CA THR A 178 14.03 15.45 -7.23
C THR A 178 14.78 15.32 -5.91
N ASN A 179 14.83 16.42 -5.16
CA ASN A 179 15.29 16.45 -3.77
C ASN A 179 14.13 16.29 -2.77
N ARG A 180 12.93 15.98 -3.25
CA ARG A 180 11.71 15.86 -2.46
C ARG A 180 11.21 14.43 -2.47
N PRO A 181 10.34 14.03 -1.53
CA PRO A 181 9.61 12.77 -1.62
C PRO A 181 8.90 12.65 -2.96
N LEU A 182 8.93 11.45 -3.57
CA LEU A 182 8.21 11.22 -4.81
C LEU A 182 6.71 11.36 -4.57
N PRO A 183 5.98 12.07 -5.45
CA PRO A 183 4.54 12.20 -5.33
C PRO A 183 3.87 10.85 -5.54
N ALA A 184 2.69 10.68 -4.94
CA ALA A 184 1.79 9.58 -5.22
C ALA A 184 0.62 10.07 -6.10
N PHE A 185 0.06 9.15 -6.85
CA PHE A 185 -1.04 9.43 -7.79
C PHE A 185 -2.31 9.88 -7.06
N ARG A 186 -2.71 9.13 -6.03
CA ARG A 186 -3.93 9.43 -5.27
C ARG A 186 -3.65 9.69 -3.80
N VAL A 187 -2.75 8.94 -3.20
CA VAL A 187 -2.54 8.95 -1.75
C VAL A 187 -1.72 10.16 -1.34
N GLN A 188 -2.32 11.05 -0.58
CA GLN A 188 -1.65 12.25 -0.07
C GLN A 188 -0.78 11.91 1.15
N SER A 189 0.35 11.26 0.91
CA SER A 189 1.36 11.00 1.94
C SER A 189 2.75 11.01 1.32
N ARG A 190 3.65 11.75 1.94
CA ARG A 190 5.07 11.78 1.56
C ARG A 190 5.80 10.45 1.82
N PHE A 191 5.23 9.59 2.64
CA PHE A 191 5.81 8.29 2.99
C PHE A 191 5.26 7.14 2.14
N TYR A 192 4.17 7.34 1.40
CA TYR A 192 3.48 6.25 0.69
C TYR A 192 4.36 5.64 -0.40
N THR A 193 4.85 6.44 -1.33
CA THR A 193 5.76 5.97 -2.39
C THR A 193 7.04 5.38 -1.81
N CYS A 194 7.58 5.99 -0.74
CA CYS A 194 8.75 5.47 -0.04
C CYS A 194 8.52 4.08 0.54
N ALA A 195 7.37 3.84 1.19
CA ALA A 195 7.03 2.54 1.75
C ALA A 195 6.90 1.47 0.66
N LEU A 196 6.32 1.83 -0.50
CA LEU A 196 6.23 0.92 -1.65
C LEU A 196 7.59 0.58 -2.26
N LEU A 197 8.50 1.56 -2.36
CA LEU A 197 9.86 1.36 -2.87
C LEU A 197 10.66 0.42 -1.99
N LEU A 198 10.52 0.51 -0.66
CA LEU A 198 11.23 -0.38 0.28
C LEU A 198 10.71 -1.82 0.25
N GLU A 199 9.53 -2.06 -0.29
CA GLU A 199 8.99 -3.41 -0.50
C GLU A 199 9.48 -4.05 -1.81
N LEU A 200 10.01 -3.26 -2.73
CA LEU A 200 10.73 -3.80 -3.88
C LEU A 200 12.07 -4.33 -3.35
N GLU A 201 12.33 -5.64 -3.50
CA GLU A 201 13.65 -6.20 -3.23
C GLU A 201 14.67 -5.43 -4.07
N ALA A 202 15.39 -4.51 -3.43
CA ALA A 202 16.43 -3.74 -4.10
C ALA A 202 17.56 -4.70 -4.49
N PRO A 203 17.97 -4.72 -5.76
CA PRO A 203 19.19 -5.44 -6.12
C PRO A 203 20.35 -4.88 -5.28
N GLU A 204 21.21 -5.75 -4.75
CA GLU A 204 22.39 -5.37 -3.98
C GLU A 204 23.13 -4.22 -4.67
N GLY A 205 23.30 -3.09 -3.99
CA GLY A 205 24.04 -1.91 -4.46
C GLY A 205 23.25 -0.86 -5.25
N ALA A 206 21.91 -0.97 -5.40
CA ALA A 206 21.16 -0.13 -6.34
C ALA A 206 20.61 1.19 -5.76
N TRP A 207 20.66 1.44 -4.43
CA TRP A 207 19.89 2.54 -3.87
C TRP A 207 20.67 3.58 -3.04
N PRO A 208 21.25 4.63 -3.68
CA PRO A 208 21.50 5.93 -3.03
C PRO A 208 20.24 6.51 -2.41
N VAL A 209 19.09 6.00 -2.83
CA VAL A 209 17.73 6.24 -2.37
C VAL A 209 17.54 6.04 -0.88
N LEU A 210 18.16 5.00 -0.30
CA LEU A 210 17.97 4.68 1.12
C LEU A 210 18.60 5.72 2.05
N GLU A 211 19.78 6.24 1.72
CA GLU A 211 20.42 7.31 2.50
C GLU A 211 19.56 8.59 2.44
N LYS A 212 19.09 8.95 1.25
CA LYS A 212 18.25 10.13 1.06
C LYS A 212 16.85 9.97 1.69
N LEU A 213 16.30 8.75 1.71
CA LEU A 213 15.08 8.44 2.48
C LEU A 213 15.31 8.65 3.97
N CYS A 214 16.43 8.18 4.51
CA CYS A 214 16.80 8.39 5.91
C CYS A 214 16.91 9.89 6.24
N GLU A 215 17.52 10.70 5.37
CA GLU A 215 17.58 12.14 5.52
C GLU A 215 16.18 12.76 5.50
N LEU A 216 15.38 12.49 4.49
CA LEU A 216 14.02 13.03 4.37
C LEU A 216 13.13 12.65 5.55
N MET A 217 13.29 11.43 6.10
CA MET A 217 12.55 10.95 7.25
C MET A 217 13.01 11.57 8.56
N SER A 218 14.27 11.99 8.67
CA SER A 218 14.79 12.71 9.85
C SER A 218 14.21 14.11 10.00
N TRP A 219 13.80 14.75 8.91
CA TRP A 219 13.30 16.12 8.84
C TRP A 219 11.78 16.24 8.96
N ASN A 220 11.05 15.14 8.82
CA ASN A 220 9.60 15.14 8.73
C ASN A 220 8.96 14.46 9.93
N LYS A 221 8.17 15.21 10.69
CA LYS A 221 7.25 14.65 11.68
C LYS A 221 6.04 14.07 10.94
N ALA A 222 5.71 12.83 11.24
CA ALA A 222 4.43 12.25 10.87
C ALA A 222 3.39 12.71 11.91
N ASP A 223 2.48 13.58 11.51
CA ASP A 223 1.55 14.22 12.43
C ASP A 223 0.21 13.48 12.58
N ASN A 224 -0.02 12.47 11.71
CA ASN A 224 -1.23 11.67 11.70
C ASN A 224 -0.92 10.17 11.74
N ALA A 225 -1.94 9.34 12.03
CA ALA A 225 -1.75 7.91 12.24
C ALA A 225 -1.33 7.17 10.96
N PHE A 226 -1.85 7.56 9.79
CA PHE A 226 -1.49 6.92 8.52
C PHE A 226 -0.03 7.18 8.17
N ASP A 227 0.42 8.43 8.25
CA ASP A 227 1.81 8.79 8.00
C ASP A 227 2.76 8.14 9.02
N GLN A 228 2.36 8.05 10.31
CA GLN A 228 3.15 7.32 11.32
C GLN A 228 3.26 5.83 11.01
N ALA A 229 2.19 5.20 10.51
CA ALA A 229 2.23 3.81 10.09
C ALA A 229 3.19 3.60 8.92
N LEU A 230 3.11 4.44 7.89
CA LEU A 230 4.02 4.36 6.74
C LEU A 230 5.47 4.66 7.13
N LEU A 231 5.70 5.66 7.98
CA LEU A 231 7.03 5.96 8.53
C LEU A 231 7.58 4.77 9.32
N LEU A 232 6.77 4.15 10.18
CA LEU A 232 7.18 2.97 10.94
C LEU A 232 7.60 1.83 10.02
N ARG A 233 6.86 1.56 8.93
CA ARG A 233 7.24 0.56 7.93
C ARG A 233 8.58 0.88 7.28
N CYS A 234 8.79 2.15 6.89
CA CYS A 234 10.06 2.60 6.33
C CYS A 234 11.21 2.38 7.31
N LEU A 235 11.07 2.81 8.57
CA LEU A 235 12.10 2.64 9.60
C LEU A 235 12.41 1.18 9.89
N THR A 236 11.38 0.32 9.91
CA THR A 236 11.53 -1.11 10.14
C THR A 236 12.24 -1.78 8.98
N GLY A 237 11.86 -1.47 7.74
CA GLY A 237 12.52 -1.98 6.53
C GLY A 237 14.00 -1.59 6.46
N LEU A 238 14.36 -0.41 6.94
CA LEU A 238 15.73 0.11 7.00
C LEU A 238 16.48 -0.29 8.29
N GLN A 239 15.86 -1.05 9.20
CA GLN A 239 16.41 -1.47 10.48
C GLN A 239 16.88 -0.29 11.38
N ILE A 240 16.20 0.84 11.31
CA ILE A 240 16.54 2.05 12.07
C ILE A 240 15.97 1.97 13.49
N GLN A 241 16.81 2.22 14.50
CA GLN A 241 16.46 2.11 15.94
C GLN A 241 15.29 2.99 16.38
N LYS A 242 15.00 4.10 15.70
CA LYS A 242 13.86 4.98 16.01
C LYS A 242 12.49 4.33 15.85
N SER A 243 12.40 3.14 15.24
CA SER A 243 11.12 2.43 15.02
C SER A 243 10.33 2.20 16.31
N ALA A 244 10.97 1.89 17.44
CA ALA A 244 10.30 1.67 18.72
C ALA A 244 9.54 2.90 19.23
N SER A 245 10.10 4.11 19.09
CA SER A 245 9.44 5.35 19.53
C SER A 245 8.25 5.72 18.65
N VAL A 246 8.35 5.48 17.33
CA VAL A 246 7.25 5.68 16.38
C VAL A 246 6.14 4.67 16.63
N ALA A 247 6.47 3.40 16.88
CA ALA A 247 5.50 2.37 17.25
C ALA A 247 4.75 2.73 18.53
N ALA A 248 5.44 3.23 19.56
CA ALA A 248 4.82 3.70 20.79
C ALA A 248 3.90 4.92 20.54
N GLY A 249 4.30 5.83 19.65
CA GLY A 249 3.47 6.95 19.19
C GLY A 249 2.19 6.47 18.53
N LEU A 250 2.32 5.56 17.57
CA LEU A 250 1.20 5.00 16.82
C LEU A 250 0.19 4.28 17.73
N ARG A 251 0.67 3.48 18.71
CA ARG A 251 -0.21 2.85 19.72
C ARG A 251 -1.01 3.87 20.54
N ARG A 252 -0.37 4.97 20.96
CA ARG A 252 -1.08 6.03 21.71
C ARG A 252 -2.19 6.72 20.94
N MET A 253 -2.16 6.67 19.60
CA MET A 253 -3.22 7.23 18.76
C MET A 253 -4.41 6.28 18.58
N GLN A 254 -4.30 5.01 18.99
CA GLN A 254 -5.40 4.06 18.90
C GLN A 254 -6.58 4.50 19.76
N ARG A 255 -7.79 4.44 19.22
CA ARG A 255 -9.02 4.79 19.92
C ARG A 255 -9.55 3.63 20.77
N PRO A 256 -10.43 3.88 21.73
CA PRO A 256 -11.01 2.84 22.58
C PRO A 256 -11.76 1.74 21.82
N ASP A 257 -12.26 2.02 20.63
CA ASP A 257 -12.93 1.05 19.74
C ASP A 257 -11.95 0.16 18.95
N GLY A 258 -10.65 0.33 19.16
CA GLY A 258 -9.60 -0.44 18.49
C GLY A 258 -9.11 0.14 17.16
N GLY A 259 -9.85 1.05 16.53
CA GLY A 259 -9.43 1.71 15.30
C GLY A 259 -8.47 2.88 15.54
N TRP A 260 -7.81 3.36 14.47
CA TRP A 260 -7.03 4.60 14.50
C TRP A 260 -7.84 5.77 13.94
N PRO A 261 -7.48 7.04 14.27
CA PRO A 261 -8.16 8.22 13.71
C PRO A 261 -8.07 8.24 12.18
N ALA A 262 -9.14 8.65 11.51
CA ALA A 262 -9.16 8.91 10.08
C ALA A 262 -8.02 9.87 9.72
N SER A 263 -7.14 9.47 8.82
CA SER A 263 -5.96 10.25 8.46
C SER A 263 -5.34 9.88 7.11
N ALA A 264 -5.75 8.79 6.49
CA ALA A 264 -5.43 8.55 5.09
C ALA A 264 -6.21 9.54 4.22
N LEU A 265 -5.49 10.32 3.41
CA LEU A 265 -6.07 11.25 2.47
C LEU A 265 -5.80 10.76 1.04
N ILE A 266 -6.84 10.77 0.21
CA ILE A 266 -6.71 10.54 -1.22
C ILE A 266 -7.21 11.74 -2.01
N THR A 267 -6.59 12.00 -3.15
CA THR A 267 -7.09 12.94 -4.14
C THR A 267 -7.88 12.17 -5.19
N LEU A 268 -9.13 12.56 -5.37
CA LEU A 268 -9.95 12.06 -6.47
C LEU A 268 -10.06 13.13 -7.53
N ALA A 269 -9.83 12.75 -8.79
CA ALA A 269 -10.10 13.63 -9.90
C ALA A 269 -11.60 13.99 -9.88
N SER A 270 -11.92 15.25 -9.62
CA SER A 270 -13.28 15.74 -9.86
C SER A 270 -13.52 15.66 -11.36
N GLY A 271 -14.51 14.90 -11.81
CA GLY A 271 -14.92 14.84 -13.23
C GLY A 271 -15.46 16.18 -13.79
N ARG A 272 -15.18 17.28 -13.10
CA ARG A 272 -15.50 18.63 -13.54
C ARG A 272 -14.23 19.29 -14.07
N ALA A 273 -14.34 19.88 -15.24
CA ALA A 273 -13.29 20.66 -15.92
C ALA A 273 -12.72 21.86 -15.10
N SER A 274 -13.10 22.01 -13.84
CA SER A 274 -12.74 23.14 -12.97
C SER A 274 -11.55 22.88 -12.04
N GLY A 275 -10.79 21.78 -12.21
CA GLY A 275 -9.45 21.66 -11.60
C GLY A 275 -9.38 21.63 -10.05
N SER A 276 -10.47 21.57 -9.32
CA SER A 276 -10.41 21.43 -7.85
C SER A 276 -10.29 19.97 -7.47
N GLU A 277 -9.08 19.52 -7.21
CA GLU A 277 -8.82 18.25 -6.53
C GLU A 277 -9.36 18.33 -5.10
N MET A 278 -10.35 17.52 -4.78
CA MET A 278 -10.84 17.41 -3.41
C MET A 278 -10.17 16.23 -2.71
N GLY A 279 -9.41 16.52 -1.67
CA GLY A 279 -8.93 15.50 -0.75
C GLY A 279 -10.09 14.86 0.01
N GLN A 280 -10.13 13.54 0.07
CA GLN A 280 -11.08 12.78 0.89
C GLN A 280 -10.32 12.01 1.98
N SER A 281 -10.86 12.06 3.20
CA SER A 281 -10.37 11.28 4.33
C SER A 281 -10.99 9.87 4.33
N ASP A 282 -10.29 8.93 4.93
CA ASP A 282 -10.80 7.58 5.23
C ASP A 282 -11.77 7.61 6.43
N ASP A 283 -12.95 8.14 6.21
CA ASP A 283 -13.93 8.42 7.28
C ASP A 283 -14.36 7.17 8.06
N GLN A 284 -14.35 5.99 7.41
CA GLN A 284 -14.55 4.69 8.07
C GLN A 284 -13.29 4.21 8.79
N ARG A 285 -12.16 4.86 8.63
CA ARG A 285 -10.87 4.57 9.28
C ARG A 285 -10.27 3.20 8.93
N ILE A 286 -10.75 2.57 7.86
CA ILE A 286 -10.35 1.22 7.44
C ILE A 286 -8.91 1.26 6.95
N VAL A 287 -8.58 2.19 6.05
CA VAL A 287 -7.26 2.29 5.42
C VAL A 287 -6.19 2.65 6.46
N THR A 288 -6.44 3.66 7.30
CA THR A 288 -5.52 4.02 8.38
C THR A 288 -5.34 2.89 9.38
N THR A 289 -6.44 2.21 9.77
CA THR A 289 -6.37 1.13 10.76
C THR A 289 -5.56 -0.06 10.25
N VAL A 290 -5.80 -0.53 9.02
CA VAL A 290 -5.03 -1.67 8.50
C VAL A 290 -3.55 -1.32 8.27
N ALA A 291 -3.24 -0.09 7.86
CA ALA A 291 -1.86 0.37 7.75
C ALA A 291 -1.15 0.37 9.11
N ALA A 292 -1.82 0.83 10.17
CA ALA A 292 -1.30 0.81 11.53
C ALA A 292 -1.06 -0.62 12.06
N ILE A 293 -2.03 -1.52 11.86
CA ILE A 293 -1.90 -2.94 12.22
C ILE A 293 -0.68 -3.56 11.54
N CYS A 294 -0.56 -3.39 10.22
CA CYS A 294 0.54 -3.97 9.46
C CYS A 294 1.90 -3.42 9.92
N ALA A 295 2.01 -2.11 10.13
CA ALA A 295 3.24 -1.46 10.59
C ALA A 295 3.67 -1.97 11.98
N LEU A 296 2.73 -2.10 12.92
CA LEU A 296 3.00 -2.63 14.26
C LEU A 296 3.38 -4.12 14.23
N ALA A 297 2.77 -4.91 13.33
CA ALA A 297 3.09 -6.33 13.17
C ALA A 297 4.49 -6.56 12.61
N GLN A 298 4.95 -5.71 11.71
CA GLN A 298 6.29 -5.79 11.13
C GLN A 298 7.38 -5.24 12.06
N CYS A 299 7.02 -4.36 13.00
CA CYS A 299 7.95 -3.79 13.97
C CYS A 299 8.41 -4.88 14.94
N LYS A 300 9.51 -5.55 14.61
CA LYS A 300 10.21 -6.42 15.55
C LYS A 300 10.80 -5.52 16.65
N ASP A 301 10.50 -5.81 17.91
CA ASP A 301 11.26 -5.18 18.98
C ASP A 301 12.73 -5.49 18.75
N VAL A 302 13.51 -4.44 18.54
CA VAL A 302 14.97 -4.56 18.59
C VAL A 302 15.28 -4.99 20.01
N ALA A 303 15.52 -6.28 20.18
CA ALA A 303 15.94 -6.84 21.47
C ALA A 303 17.10 -5.98 21.96
N SER A 304 17.02 -5.55 23.23
CA SER A 304 18.09 -4.79 23.89
C SER A 304 19.44 -5.36 23.50
N PRO A 305 20.43 -4.52 23.19
CA PRO A 305 21.74 -5.01 22.79
C PRO A 305 22.21 -6.03 23.84
N VAL A 306 22.52 -7.22 23.38
CA VAL A 306 23.21 -8.22 24.22
C VAL A 306 24.39 -7.47 24.81
N LYS A 307 24.37 -7.24 26.14
CA LYS A 307 25.55 -6.76 26.85
C LYS A 307 26.65 -7.74 26.50
N MET A 308 27.55 -7.36 25.60
CA MET A 308 28.79 -8.08 25.45
C MET A 308 29.47 -7.99 26.82
N GLY A 309 29.39 -9.10 27.56
CA GLY A 309 30.09 -9.26 28.80
C GLY A 309 31.57 -9.02 28.55
N GLY A 310 32.12 -8.08 29.30
CA GLY A 310 33.54 -7.81 29.28
C GLY A 310 34.31 -9.09 29.64
N ILE A 311 35.32 -9.32 28.87
CA ILE A 311 36.50 -10.12 29.23
C ILE A 311 37.55 -9.15 29.75
#